data_cfdad4da13aa59f0964105edc95fdc83
#
_entry.id   cfdad4da13aa59f0964105edc95fdc83
#
_cell.length_a   1.000
_cell.length_b   1.000
_cell.length_c   1.000
_cell.angle_alpha   90.00
_cell.angle_beta   90.00
_cell.angle_gamma   90.00
#
_symmetry.space_group_name_H-M   'P 1'
#
loop_
_entity.id
_entity.type
_entity.pdbx_description
1 polymer ?
#
loop_
_entity_poly.entity_id
_entity_poly.type
_entity_poly.pdbx_seq_one_letter_code
_entity_poly.pdbx_strand_id
1 'polypeptide(L)'
;MDKNKVKFGLRNVHYAKMTIGVDGTPTYAAPVAWPGAVSLGLDAEGDTTPFYADDTAYYVSVANNGYSGDFESALVPDEFREEIMGDVKDADGVQIEDASVQPEAFALLFEFEGDKNAIRHVLYNCKMTRPSVESETTEDSVEPKTETGTITASPLALPEPITIGTGETAKTISTIVKGKTTADTTTDVYQGWYNAVHLPGVQNPNITGQPSGVSVAAGATATFTVTAESIDGGTLSYQWQKAVGGGTFANISGANSASYQTAATVAGDDGTLYRCLVTNTKGGLSVTTSTVAAMLTVAG
;
A
#
# COMPACT_ATOMS: atom_id res chain seq x y z
N MET A 1 12.27 -9.56 -26.00
CA MET A 1 12.29 -8.25 -25.33
C MET A 1 13.72 -7.86 -25.00
N ASP A 2 14.13 -6.64 -25.35
CA ASP A 2 15.44 -6.14 -24.93
C ASP A 2 15.51 -6.08 -23.42
N LYS A 3 16.55 -6.68 -22.83
CA LYS A 3 16.75 -6.65 -21.37
C LYS A 3 17.24 -5.28 -20.95
N ASN A 4 16.76 -4.79 -19.81
CA ASN A 4 17.30 -3.61 -19.18
C ASN A 4 18.78 -3.79 -18.87
N LYS A 5 19.58 -2.78 -19.18
CA LYS A 5 21.04 -2.79 -18.93
C LYS A 5 21.42 -1.90 -17.73
N VAL A 6 20.58 -0.92 -17.41
CA VAL A 6 20.82 0.08 -16.34
C VAL A 6 19.51 0.45 -15.67
N LYS A 7 19.59 0.94 -14.43
CA LYS A 7 18.49 1.50 -13.66
C LYS A 7 18.87 2.92 -13.27
N PHE A 8 17.96 3.86 -13.40
CA PHE A 8 18.10 5.24 -12.91
C PHE A 8 16.71 5.86 -12.75
N GLY A 9 16.60 6.96 -12.00
CA GLY A 9 15.37 7.70 -11.81
C GLY A 9 14.33 6.91 -11.01
N LEU A 10 14.23 7.17 -9.71
CA LEU A 10 13.17 6.67 -8.84
C LEU A 10 11.88 7.42 -9.16
N ARG A 11 10.76 6.71 -9.35
CA ARG A 11 9.47 7.33 -9.61
C ARG A 11 8.30 6.48 -9.13
N ASN A 12 7.10 7.08 -9.17
CA ASN A 12 5.83 6.44 -8.78
C ASN A 12 5.92 5.75 -7.42
N VAL A 13 6.60 6.41 -6.45
CA VAL A 13 6.67 5.90 -5.09
C VAL A 13 5.31 6.01 -4.43
N HIS A 14 4.86 4.93 -3.80
CA HIS A 14 3.65 4.86 -3.01
C HIS A 14 3.94 4.09 -1.73
N TYR A 15 3.20 4.40 -0.68
CA TYR A 15 3.18 3.59 0.54
C TYR A 15 1.77 3.08 0.80
N ALA A 16 1.69 1.97 1.52
CA ALA A 16 0.41 1.42 1.96
C ALA A 16 0.55 0.91 3.40
N LYS A 17 -0.19 1.51 4.34
CA LYS A 17 -0.16 1.09 5.75
C LYS A 17 -0.50 -0.39 5.86
N MET A 18 0.33 -1.14 6.60
CA MET A 18 0.10 -2.55 6.90
C MET A 18 -0.53 -2.68 8.30
N THR A 19 -1.50 -3.54 8.41
CA THR A 19 -2.08 -3.98 9.69
C THR A 19 -2.02 -5.50 9.76
N ILE A 20 -1.73 -6.03 10.93
CA ILE A 20 -1.74 -7.48 11.15
C ILE A 20 -2.96 -7.80 12.02
N GLY A 21 -3.85 -8.64 11.49
CA GLY A 21 -5.02 -9.12 12.22
C GLY A 21 -4.62 -9.98 13.43
N VAL A 22 -5.59 -10.25 14.30
CA VAL A 22 -5.38 -11.11 15.48
C VAL A 22 -5.01 -12.55 15.12
N ASP A 23 -5.29 -12.97 13.90
CA ASP A 23 -4.95 -14.26 13.30
C ASP A 23 -3.58 -14.27 12.59
N GLY A 24 -2.83 -13.16 12.65
CA GLY A 24 -1.54 -12.99 11.97
C GLY A 24 -1.65 -12.60 10.49
N THR A 25 -2.86 -12.38 9.97
CA THR A 25 -3.07 -12.00 8.57
C THR A 25 -2.62 -10.57 8.28
N PRO A 26 -1.67 -10.34 7.35
CA PRO A 26 -1.31 -9.01 6.90
C PRO A 26 -2.39 -8.45 5.97
N THR A 27 -2.82 -7.24 6.21
CA THR A 27 -3.72 -6.46 5.35
C THR A 27 -3.10 -5.11 5.05
N TYR A 28 -3.38 -4.56 3.87
CA TYR A 28 -2.85 -3.28 3.44
C TYR A 28 -3.98 -2.30 3.12
N ALA A 29 -3.80 -1.05 3.52
CA ALA A 29 -4.61 0.04 3.01
C ALA A 29 -4.37 0.24 1.51
N ALA A 30 -5.22 1.01 0.84
CA ALA A 30 -4.95 1.41 -0.55
C ALA A 30 -3.63 2.20 -0.60
N PRO A 31 -2.76 1.93 -1.61
CA PRO A 31 -1.53 2.68 -1.76
C PRO A 31 -1.77 4.19 -1.94
N VAL A 32 -1.01 4.99 -1.21
CA VAL A 32 -1.02 6.46 -1.26
C VAL A 32 0.25 6.91 -1.96
N ALA A 33 0.13 7.84 -2.91
CA ALA A 33 1.26 8.37 -3.66
C ALA A 33 2.21 9.17 -2.73
N TRP A 34 3.52 8.97 -2.93
CA TRP A 34 4.56 9.74 -2.26
C TRP A 34 5.27 10.64 -3.27
N PRO A 35 4.83 11.89 -3.42
CA PRO A 35 5.48 12.84 -4.33
C PRO A 35 6.84 13.28 -3.79
N GLY A 36 7.77 13.60 -4.69
CA GLY A 36 9.07 14.16 -4.32
C GLY A 36 10.13 13.16 -3.86
N ALA A 37 9.95 11.86 -4.11
CA ALA A 37 10.99 10.86 -3.87
C ALA A 37 12.23 11.14 -4.74
N VAL A 38 13.41 11.18 -4.11
CA VAL A 38 14.70 11.55 -4.72
C VAL A 38 15.54 10.31 -4.96
N SER A 39 15.82 9.54 -3.91
CA SER A 39 16.63 8.35 -4.00
C SER A 39 16.18 7.23 -3.07
N LEU A 40 16.50 5.99 -3.44
CA LEU A 40 16.30 4.79 -2.63
C LEU A 40 17.50 3.88 -2.81
N GLY A 41 18.29 3.71 -1.77
CA GLY A 41 19.44 2.81 -1.72
C GLY A 41 19.24 1.76 -0.65
N LEU A 42 19.05 0.51 -1.03
CA LEU A 42 18.80 -0.60 -0.10
C LEU A 42 19.82 -1.70 -0.31
N ASP A 43 20.53 -2.06 0.75
CA ASP A 43 21.42 -3.20 0.81
C ASP A 43 20.71 -4.45 1.33
N ALA A 44 21.11 -5.61 0.83
CA ALA A 44 20.58 -6.87 1.32
C ALA A 44 21.18 -7.20 2.70
N GLU A 45 20.32 -7.55 3.64
CA GLU A 45 20.69 -7.98 4.98
C GLU A 45 20.71 -9.50 5.07
N GLY A 46 21.76 -10.07 5.67
CA GLY A 46 21.87 -11.49 5.91
C GLY A 46 23.31 -11.98 6.04
N ASP A 47 23.50 -12.94 6.91
CA ASP A 47 24.80 -13.52 7.19
C ASP A 47 25.05 -14.80 6.40
N THR A 48 26.30 -15.00 6.02
CA THR A 48 26.77 -16.26 5.47
C THR A 48 27.51 -17.04 6.57
N THR A 49 26.98 -18.18 6.96
CA THR A 49 27.55 -19.02 8.00
C THR A 49 28.10 -20.29 7.38
N PRO A 50 29.44 -20.44 7.23
CA PRO A 50 30.06 -21.66 6.78
C PRO A 50 30.14 -22.69 7.93
N PHE A 51 29.82 -23.93 7.64
CA PHE A 51 30.12 -25.08 8.50
C PHE A 51 31.32 -25.84 7.90
N TYR A 52 32.35 -26.00 8.68
CA TYR A 52 33.58 -26.65 8.26
C TYR A 52 33.60 -28.10 8.72
N ALA A 53 33.96 -29.02 7.81
CA ALA A 53 34.28 -30.40 8.07
C ALA A 53 35.44 -30.80 7.18
N ASP A 54 36.34 -31.66 7.67
CA ASP A 54 37.54 -32.14 6.95
C ASP A 54 38.38 -30.99 6.35
N ASP A 55 38.60 -29.91 7.13
CA ASP A 55 39.35 -28.69 6.78
C ASP A 55 38.80 -27.93 5.55
N THR A 56 37.56 -28.17 5.16
CA THR A 56 36.88 -27.49 4.07
C THR A 56 35.53 -26.92 4.51
N ALA A 57 35.03 -25.87 3.83
CA ALA A 57 33.67 -25.39 4.01
C ALA A 57 32.68 -26.43 3.42
N TYR A 58 32.24 -27.36 4.27
CA TYR A 58 31.38 -28.48 3.89
C TYR A 58 29.94 -28.04 3.57
N TYR A 59 29.42 -27.01 4.30
CA TYR A 59 28.12 -26.46 4.10
C TYR A 59 28.16 -24.95 4.34
N VAL A 60 27.46 -24.19 3.50
CA VAL A 60 27.32 -22.73 3.66
C VAL A 60 25.85 -22.38 3.71
N SER A 61 25.41 -21.82 4.82
CA SER A 61 24.07 -21.25 4.97
C SER A 61 24.12 -19.75 4.68
N VAL A 62 23.18 -19.28 3.86
CA VAL A 62 22.99 -17.84 3.58
C VAL A 62 21.62 -17.43 4.09
N ALA A 63 21.58 -16.54 5.06
CA ALA A 63 20.34 -15.95 5.56
C ALA A 63 19.86 -14.82 4.64
N ASN A 64 18.56 -14.63 4.53
CA ASN A 64 17.95 -13.46 3.91
C ASN A 64 17.09 -12.76 4.97
N ASN A 65 17.66 -11.75 5.61
CA ASN A 65 17.01 -10.98 6.68
C ASN A 65 16.29 -9.73 6.16
N GLY A 66 16.23 -9.59 4.83
CA GLY A 66 15.56 -8.46 4.17
C GLY A 66 16.51 -7.45 3.57
N TYR A 67 16.15 -6.20 3.66
CA TYR A 67 16.90 -5.06 3.10
C TYR A 67 16.86 -3.89 4.07
N SER A 68 17.95 -3.11 4.13
CA SER A 68 18.01 -1.86 4.88
C SER A 68 18.79 -0.80 4.09
N GLY A 69 18.44 0.47 4.28
CA GLY A 69 19.16 1.59 3.67
C GLY A 69 18.34 2.86 3.61
N ASP A 70 18.86 3.85 2.90
CA ASP A 70 18.34 5.20 2.95
C ASP A 70 17.31 5.47 1.85
N PHE A 71 16.28 6.17 2.25
CA PHE A 71 15.26 6.75 1.38
C PHE A 71 15.26 8.26 1.56
N GLU A 72 15.47 8.97 0.47
CA GLU A 72 15.53 10.42 0.40
C GLU A 72 14.31 10.96 -0.35
N SER A 73 13.66 11.97 0.22
CA SER A 73 12.50 12.66 -0.35
C SER A 73 12.66 14.17 -0.21
N ALA A 74 12.08 14.93 -1.12
CA ALA A 74 12.03 16.39 -1.00
C ALA A 74 11.36 16.80 0.32
N LEU A 75 10.23 16.15 0.63
CA LEU A 75 9.53 16.22 1.92
C LEU A 75 8.86 14.89 2.19
N VAL A 76 8.76 14.50 3.45
CA VAL A 76 7.92 13.39 3.89
C VAL A 76 6.48 13.89 4.00
N PRO A 77 5.49 13.26 3.32
CA PRO A 77 4.10 13.70 3.37
C PRO A 77 3.52 13.71 4.79
N ASP A 78 2.72 14.71 5.11
CA ASP A 78 2.10 14.83 6.43
C ASP A 78 1.20 13.64 6.75
N GLU A 79 0.49 13.11 5.74
CA GLU A 79 -0.33 11.90 5.88
C GLU A 79 0.51 10.69 6.30
N PHE A 80 1.73 10.55 5.75
CA PHE A 80 2.64 9.47 6.16
C PHE A 80 3.10 9.64 7.60
N ARG A 81 3.39 10.87 8.02
CA ARG A 81 3.75 11.18 9.41
C ARG A 81 2.61 10.81 10.37
N GLU A 82 1.38 11.12 10.02
CA GLU A 82 0.20 10.80 10.83
C GLU A 82 -0.10 9.30 10.85
N GLU A 83 -0.16 8.66 9.68
CA GLU A 83 -0.61 7.26 9.55
C GLU A 83 0.44 6.23 9.96
N ILE A 84 1.72 6.52 9.68
CA ILE A 84 2.83 5.57 9.86
C ILE A 84 3.72 5.95 11.03
N MET A 85 4.09 7.23 11.17
CA MET A 85 4.97 7.67 12.24
C MET A 85 4.23 8.01 13.54
N GLY A 86 2.90 8.11 13.48
CA GLY A 86 2.04 8.31 14.64
C GLY A 86 2.00 9.75 15.15
N ASP A 87 2.33 10.72 14.29
CA ASP A 87 2.16 12.13 14.62
C ASP A 87 0.66 12.45 14.76
N VAL A 88 0.32 13.36 15.65
CA VAL A 88 -1.07 13.77 15.90
C VAL A 88 -1.26 15.26 15.68
N LYS A 89 -2.42 15.65 15.14
CA LYS A 89 -2.81 17.06 15.07
C LYS A 89 -3.61 17.45 16.30
N ASP A 90 -3.22 18.56 16.92
CA ASP A 90 -4.00 19.13 18.00
C ASP A 90 -5.25 19.89 17.50
N ALA A 91 -6.01 20.49 18.43
CA ALA A 91 -7.23 21.24 18.09
C ALA A 91 -6.97 22.50 17.25
N ASP A 92 -5.76 23.02 17.28
CA ASP A 92 -5.34 24.21 16.53
C ASP A 92 -4.70 23.84 15.15
N GLY A 93 -4.62 22.53 14.84
CA GLY A 93 -4.07 22.00 13.59
C GLY A 93 -2.55 21.89 13.58
N VAL A 94 -1.89 21.98 14.74
CA VAL A 94 -0.45 21.77 14.87
C VAL A 94 -0.15 20.29 14.90
N GLN A 95 0.74 19.82 14.02
CA GLN A 95 1.21 18.44 14.00
C GLN A 95 2.31 18.26 15.05
N ILE A 96 2.10 17.29 15.93
CA ILE A 96 2.96 17.02 17.08
C ILE A 96 3.51 15.59 16.96
N GLU A 97 4.83 15.49 17.03
CA GLU A 97 5.52 14.21 17.11
C GLU A 97 5.47 13.64 18.54
N ASP A 98 4.95 12.41 18.68
CA ASP A 98 5.02 11.67 19.95
C ASP A 98 6.25 10.76 19.96
N ALA A 99 7.23 11.08 20.79
CA ALA A 99 8.47 10.31 20.92
C ALA A 99 8.27 8.88 21.49
N SER A 100 7.12 8.59 22.09
CA SER A 100 6.80 7.26 22.65
C SER A 100 6.22 6.29 21.60
N VAL A 101 5.73 6.81 20.46
CA VAL A 101 5.10 6.00 19.42
C VAL A 101 6.14 5.32 18.55
N GLN A 102 5.95 4.02 18.31
CA GLN A 102 6.74 3.25 17.36
C GLN A 102 6.09 3.34 15.98
N PRO A 103 6.87 3.58 14.90
CA PRO A 103 6.33 3.61 13.55
C PRO A 103 5.61 2.31 13.18
N GLU A 104 4.47 2.46 12.53
CA GLU A 104 3.70 1.37 11.96
C GLU A 104 4.43 0.77 10.76
N ALA A 105 4.10 -0.48 10.42
CA ALA A 105 4.63 -1.11 9.24
C ALA A 105 3.84 -0.70 7.98
N PHE A 106 4.52 -0.69 6.83
CA PHE A 106 3.91 -0.34 5.55
C PHE A 106 4.53 -1.12 4.39
N ALA A 107 3.84 -1.21 3.26
CA ALA A 107 4.43 -1.62 2.01
C ALA A 107 4.94 -0.40 1.24
N LEU A 108 6.11 -0.52 0.60
CA LEU A 108 6.67 0.49 -0.29
C LEU A 108 6.61 -0.02 -1.73
N LEU A 109 5.94 0.75 -2.61
CA LEU A 109 5.82 0.45 -4.03
C LEU A 109 6.57 1.51 -4.82
N PHE A 110 7.29 1.11 -5.86
CA PHE A 110 8.07 2.03 -6.68
C PHE A 110 8.44 1.44 -8.05
N GLU A 111 8.94 2.29 -8.94
CA GLU A 111 9.56 1.89 -10.21
C GLU A 111 10.76 2.77 -10.56
N PHE A 112 11.53 2.34 -11.55
CA PHE A 112 12.68 3.10 -12.07
C PHE A 112 12.39 3.62 -13.49
N GLU A 113 12.68 4.91 -13.73
CA GLU A 113 12.42 5.56 -15.01
C GLU A 113 13.21 4.96 -16.16
N GLY A 114 14.47 4.59 -15.93
CA GLY A 114 15.35 3.96 -16.91
C GLY A 114 15.01 2.51 -17.24
N ASP A 115 13.94 1.97 -16.67
CA ASP A 115 13.48 0.62 -16.98
C ASP A 115 12.59 0.62 -18.23
N LYS A 116 13.13 0.13 -19.36
CA LYS A 116 12.39 0.01 -20.61
C LYS A 116 11.11 -0.82 -20.52
N ASN A 117 11.05 -1.72 -19.54
CA ASN A 117 9.90 -2.59 -19.31
C ASN A 117 9.01 -2.07 -18.18
N ALA A 118 9.34 -0.91 -17.61
CA ALA A 118 8.64 -0.28 -16.49
C ALA A 118 8.29 -1.29 -15.37
N ILE A 119 9.33 -2.00 -14.89
CA ILE A 119 9.18 -3.00 -13.82
C ILE A 119 8.77 -2.29 -12.54
N ARG A 120 7.65 -2.72 -11.95
CA ARG A 120 7.12 -2.22 -10.69
C ARG A 120 7.56 -3.12 -9.56
N HIS A 121 7.94 -2.52 -8.45
CA HIS A 121 8.47 -3.21 -7.28
C HIS A 121 7.57 -2.99 -6.07
N VAL A 122 7.60 -3.94 -5.14
CA VAL A 122 7.01 -3.82 -3.80
C VAL A 122 7.93 -4.43 -2.76
N LEU A 123 8.07 -3.73 -1.63
CA LEU A 123 8.62 -4.25 -0.37
C LEU A 123 7.44 -4.36 0.60
N TYR A 124 7.24 -5.53 1.21
CA TYR A 124 5.99 -5.84 1.89
C TYR A 124 5.91 -5.37 3.33
N ASN A 125 7.02 -5.38 4.06
CA ASN A 125 7.05 -5.10 5.50
C ASN A 125 8.18 -4.13 5.81
N CYS A 126 7.92 -2.86 5.52
CA CYS A 126 8.85 -1.78 5.76
C CYS A 126 8.54 -1.06 7.07
N LYS A 127 9.59 -0.62 7.74
CA LYS A 127 9.55 0.43 8.75
C LYS A 127 10.54 1.51 8.35
N MET A 128 10.26 2.76 8.72
CA MET A 128 11.13 3.89 8.45
C MET A 128 11.46 4.61 9.74
N THR A 129 12.73 4.99 9.89
CA THR A 129 13.14 5.89 10.99
C THR A 129 12.59 7.29 10.74
N ARG A 130 12.49 8.09 11.79
CA ARG A 130 12.15 9.51 11.61
C ARG A 130 13.18 10.18 10.72
N PRO A 131 12.74 11.02 9.76
CA PRO A 131 13.63 11.67 8.82
C PRO A 131 14.49 12.74 9.50
N SER A 132 15.62 13.05 8.89
CA SER A 132 16.45 14.20 9.27
C SER A 132 15.69 15.51 9.08
N VAL A 133 16.01 16.51 9.89
CA VAL A 133 15.50 17.88 9.75
C VAL A 133 16.70 18.78 9.47
N GLU A 134 16.81 19.24 8.23
CA GLU A 134 17.93 20.06 7.78
C GLU A 134 17.44 21.28 7.00
N SER A 135 18.10 22.41 7.17
CA SER A 135 17.90 23.63 6.39
C SER A 135 19.16 24.46 6.36
N GLU A 136 19.37 25.23 5.31
CA GLU A 136 20.46 26.18 5.16
C GLU A 136 19.95 27.58 4.81
N THR A 137 20.71 28.60 5.19
CA THR A 137 20.43 29.99 4.80
C THR A 137 20.64 30.14 3.30
N THR A 138 19.74 30.87 2.62
CA THR A 138 19.86 31.18 1.19
C THR A 138 21.07 32.08 0.97
N GLU A 139 22.00 31.63 0.10
CA GLU A 139 23.11 32.41 -0.43
C GLU A 139 22.80 32.82 -1.89
N ASP A 140 23.83 32.99 -2.74
CA ASP A 140 23.67 33.36 -4.17
C ASP A 140 22.91 32.30 -5.00
N SER A 141 22.84 31.07 -4.52
CA SER A 141 22.04 29.96 -5.11
C SER A 141 21.14 29.33 -4.06
N VAL A 142 19.94 28.89 -4.48
CA VAL A 142 19.02 28.13 -3.63
C VAL A 142 19.28 26.65 -3.82
N GLU A 143 19.78 25.97 -2.78
CA GLU A 143 19.92 24.53 -2.73
C GLU A 143 18.84 23.93 -1.83
N PRO A 144 17.76 23.36 -2.39
CA PRO A 144 16.75 22.70 -1.60
C PRO A 144 17.36 21.53 -0.80
N LYS A 145 17.06 21.46 0.49
CA LYS A 145 17.41 20.30 1.32
C LYS A 145 16.30 19.26 1.25
N THR A 146 16.70 18.02 1.41
CA THR A 146 15.85 16.85 1.39
C THR A 146 15.76 16.23 2.78
N GLU A 147 14.72 15.44 3.00
CA GLU A 147 14.55 14.65 4.21
C GLU A 147 14.97 13.22 3.93
N THR A 148 15.83 12.67 4.78
CA THR A 148 16.33 11.30 4.64
C THR A 148 15.95 10.48 5.87
N GLY A 149 15.41 9.29 5.64
CA GLY A 149 15.14 8.30 6.68
C GLY A 149 15.62 6.93 6.24
N THR A 150 16.02 6.10 7.18
CA THR A 150 16.41 4.72 6.90
C THR A 150 15.18 3.83 6.84
N ILE A 151 15.01 3.11 5.73
CA ILE A 151 13.97 2.09 5.55
C ILE A 151 14.59 0.73 5.83
N THR A 152 13.90 -0.07 6.64
CA THR A 152 14.19 -1.48 6.86
C THR A 152 13.00 -2.30 6.35
N ALA A 153 13.24 -3.17 5.37
CA ALA A 153 12.25 -4.10 4.81
C ALA A 153 12.53 -5.51 5.33
N SER A 154 11.79 -5.91 6.35
CA SER A 154 11.95 -7.21 7.01
C SER A 154 11.14 -8.32 6.32
N PRO A 155 11.54 -9.60 6.46
CA PRO A 155 10.73 -10.73 6.02
C PRO A 155 9.34 -10.70 6.67
N LEU A 156 8.29 -10.87 5.84
CA LEU A 156 6.91 -11.01 6.26
C LEU A 156 6.52 -12.48 6.24
N ALA A 157 6.19 -13.04 7.40
CA ALA A 157 5.64 -14.38 7.47
C ALA A 157 4.20 -14.40 6.94
N LEU A 158 3.88 -15.39 6.11
CA LEU A 158 2.53 -15.61 5.62
C LEU A 158 1.76 -16.48 6.64
N PRO A 159 0.45 -16.22 6.86
CA PRO A 159 -0.37 -17.00 7.80
C PRO A 159 -0.38 -18.49 7.45
N GLU A 160 -0.43 -18.79 6.16
CA GLU A 160 -0.31 -20.14 5.61
C GLU A 160 0.71 -20.15 4.47
N PRO A 161 1.52 -21.22 4.36
CA PRO A 161 2.42 -21.38 3.22
C PRO A 161 1.63 -21.49 1.91
N ILE A 162 2.05 -20.75 0.89
CA ILE A 162 1.42 -20.74 -0.43
C ILE A 162 2.31 -21.48 -1.44
N THR A 163 1.68 -22.26 -2.31
CA THR A 163 2.39 -22.94 -3.41
C THR A 163 2.24 -22.13 -4.69
N ILE A 164 3.37 -21.71 -5.26
CA ILE A 164 3.45 -20.95 -6.51
C ILE A 164 4.00 -21.85 -7.61
N GLY A 165 3.40 -21.77 -8.79
CA GLY A 165 3.74 -22.63 -9.93
C GLY A 165 2.97 -23.95 -9.91
N THR A 166 3.24 -24.80 -10.89
CA THR A 166 2.58 -26.10 -11.09
C THR A 166 3.58 -27.19 -11.44
N GLY A 167 3.25 -28.46 -11.13
CA GLY A 167 4.09 -29.60 -11.42
C GLY A 167 5.44 -29.53 -10.71
N GLU A 168 6.52 -29.93 -11.39
CA GLU A 168 7.88 -29.98 -10.83
C GLU A 168 8.47 -28.58 -10.52
N THR A 169 7.88 -27.51 -11.06
CA THR A 169 8.30 -26.12 -10.78
C THR A 169 7.57 -25.51 -9.61
N ALA A 170 6.61 -26.21 -9.01
CA ALA A 170 5.86 -25.74 -7.86
C ALA A 170 6.80 -25.52 -6.66
N LYS A 171 6.71 -24.35 -6.04
CA LYS A 171 7.49 -23.98 -4.87
C LYS A 171 6.60 -23.42 -3.78
N THR A 172 6.71 -23.98 -2.60
CA THR A 172 6.01 -23.47 -1.41
C THR A 172 6.85 -22.38 -0.75
N ILE A 173 6.22 -21.24 -0.50
CA ILE A 173 6.82 -20.11 0.21
C ILE A 173 5.99 -19.81 1.46
N SER A 174 6.67 -19.53 2.56
CA SER A 174 6.06 -19.15 3.85
C SER A 174 6.42 -17.74 4.29
N THR A 175 7.38 -17.13 3.59
CA THR A 175 7.90 -15.81 3.96
C THR A 175 8.21 -15.04 2.69
N ILE A 176 7.84 -13.74 2.66
CA ILE A 176 8.09 -12.83 1.54
C ILE A 176 8.80 -11.57 2.03
N VAL A 177 9.62 -10.95 1.19
CA VAL A 177 10.27 -9.66 1.46
C VAL A 177 9.90 -8.66 0.39
N LYS A 178 10.08 -9.04 -0.88
CA LYS A 178 9.83 -8.17 -2.02
C LYS A 178 9.18 -8.91 -3.17
N GLY A 179 8.44 -8.17 -3.99
CA GLY A 179 7.90 -8.62 -5.26
C GLY A 179 8.26 -7.63 -6.39
N LYS A 180 8.14 -8.09 -7.62
CA LYS A 180 8.27 -7.23 -8.79
C LYS A 180 7.46 -7.79 -9.94
N THR A 181 7.00 -6.92 -10.82
CA THR A 181 6.40 -7.33 -12.10
C THR A 181 7.45 -7.92 -13.03
N THR A 182 7.03 -8.79 -13.93
CA THR A 182 7.83 -9.41 -14.98
C THR A 182 7.13 -9.27 -16.34
N ALA A 183 7.76 -9.76 -17.40
CA ALA A 183 7.13 -9.80 -18.73
C ALA A 183 5.85 -10.67 -18.78
N ASP A 184 5.72 -11.61 -17.82
CA ASP A 184 4.59 -12.55 -17.73
C ASP A 184 3.50 -12.04 -16.77
N THR A 185 3.69 -10.86 -16.14
CA THR A 185 2.67 -10.26 -15.29
C THR A 185 1.45 -9.89 -16.13
N THR A 186 0.27 -10.34 -15.70
CA THR A 186 -0.98 -10.07 -16.42
C THR A 186 -1.26 -8.57 -16.47
N THR A 187 -1.93 -8.13 -17.54
CA THR A 187 -2.25 -6.71 -17.76
C THR A 187 -3.02 -6.10 -16.59
N ASP A 188 -3.98 -6.83 -16.02
CA ASP A 188 -4.82 -6.35 -14.92
C ASP A 188 -4.00 -6.13 -13.64
N VAL A 189 -3.13 -7.08 -13.27
CA VAL A 189 -2.21 -6.93 -12.14
C VAL A 189 -1.23 -5.78 -12.37
N TYR A 190 -0.68 -5.68 -13.59
CA TYR A 190 0.23 -4.60 -13.94
C TYR A 190 -0.45 -3.23 -13.84
N GLN A 191 -1.62 -3.04 -14.43
CA GLN A 191 -2.35 -1.77 -14.40
C GLN A 191 -2.84 -1.42 -13.00
N GLY A 192 -3.29 -2.43 -12.22
CA GLY A 192 -3.77 -2.26 -10.85
C GLY A 192 -2.69 -2.15 -9.77
N TRP A 193 -1.38 -2.17 -10.13
CA TRP A 193 -0.28 -2.27 -9.16
C TRP A 193 -0.29 -1.22 -8.05
N TYR A 194 -0.69 0.01 -8.38
CA TYR A 194 -0.79 1.12 -7.43
C TYR A 194 -2.19 1.32 -6.84
N ASN A 195 -3.14 0.44 -7.17
CA ASN A 195 -4.47 0.46 -6.57
C ASN A 195 -4.55 -0.42 -5.33
N ALA A 196 -3.73 -1.47 -5.26
CA ALA A 196 -3.65 -2.37 -4.11
C ALA A 196 -2.29 -3.07 -4.07
N VAL A 197 -1.80 -3.41 -2.88
CA VAL A 197 -0.59 -4.20 -2.70
C VAL A 197 -0.82 -5.62 -3.19
N HIS A 198 -0.05 -6.04 -4.20
CA HIS A 198 -0.15 -7.41 -4.73
C HIS A 198 0.46 -8.40 -3.75
N LEU A 199 -0.36 -9.30 -3.20
CA LEU A 199 0.07 -10.42 -2.37
C LEU A 199 0.07 -11.71 -3.20
N PRO A 200 1.11 -12.56 -3.09
CA PRO A 200 1.13 -13.83 -3.79
C PRO A 200 0.00 -14.75 -3.30
N GLY A 201 -0.67 -15.45 -4.22
CA GLY A 201 -1.75 -16.40 -3.89
C GLY A 201 -3.13 -15.80 -3.69
N VAL A 202 -3.26 -14.48 -3.59
CA VAL A 202 -4.53 -13.76 -3.58
C VAL A 202 -4.54 -12.70 -4.69
N GLN A 203 -5.65 -12.55 -5.39
CA GLN A 203 -5.80 -11.58 -6.48
C GLN A 203 -6.72 -10.43 -6.08
N ASN A 204 -6.48 -9.27 -6.66
CA ASN A 204 -7.35 -8.11 -6.46
C ASN A 204 -8.79 -8.46 -6.87
N PRO A 205 -9.80 -7.98 -6.12
CA PRO A 205 -11.18 -8.11 -6.56
C PRO A 205 -11.37 -7.38 -7.89
N ASN A 206 -12.05 -8.04 -8.84
CA ASN A 206 -12.43 -7.44 -10.11
C ASN A 206 -13.71 -6.62 -9.93
N ILE A 207 -13.61 -5.29 -9.92
CA ILE A 207 -14.77 -4.40 -9.80
C ILE A 207 -15.38 -4.23 -11.20
N THR A 208 -16.48 -4.95 -11.46
CA THR A 208 -17.19 -4.94 -12.75
C THR A 208 -18.26 -3.84 -12.85
N GLY A 209 -18.69 -3.28 -11.70
CA GLY A 209 -19.62 -2.16 -11.64
C GLY A 209 -19.23 -1.15 -10.57
N GLN A 210 -18.88 0.06 -11.00
CA GLN A 210 -18.56 1.18 -10.12
C GLN A 210 -19.83 1.85 -9.57
N PRO A 211 -19.82 2.38 -8.34
CA PRO A 211 -20.93 3.20 -7.85
C PRO A 211 -21.04 4.48 -8.69
N SER A 212 -22.28 4.87 -8.97
CA SER A 212 -22.58 6.09 -9.72
C SER A 212 -23.20 7.16 -8.80
N GLY A 213 -23.06 8.43 -9.18
CA GLY A 213 -23.69 9.53 -8.47
C GLY A 213 -25.22 9.39 -8.41
N VAL A 214 -25.80 9.75 -7.28
CA VAL A 214 -27.26 9.64 -7.02
C VAL A 214 -27.79 11.01 -6.66
N SER A 215 -28.95 11.36 -7.26
CA SER A 215 -29.66 12.60 -6.94
C SER A 215 -31.02 12.28 -6.33
N VAL A 216 -31.33 12.86 -5.17
CA VAL A 216 -32.57 12.65 -4.43
C VAL A 216 -33.10 13.96 -3.86
N ALA A 217 -34.40 14.02 -3.56
CA ALA A 217 -34.94 15.14 -2.78
C ALA A 217 -34.56 15.03 -1.30
N ALA A 218 -34.53 16.16 -0.60
CA ALA A 218 -34.35 16.16 0.85
C ALA A 218 -35.45 15.30 1.53
N GLY A 219 -35.06 14.48 2.50
CA GLY A 219 -35.91 13.50 3.17
C GLY A 219 -35.98 12.12 2.51
N ALA A 220 -35.51 11.96 1.27
CA ALA A 220 -35.42 10.67 0.61
C ALA A 220 -34.11 9.93 0.96
N THR A 221 -34.03 8.64 0.68
CA THR A 221 -32.82 7.83 0.82
C THR A 221 -32.12 7.67 -0.53
N ALA A 222 -30.79 7.64 -0.53
CA ALA A 222 -29.97 7.35 -1.71
C ALA A 222 -29.34 5.95 -1.57
N THR A 223 -29.27 5.19 -2.68
CA THR A 223 -28.66 3.86 -2.70
C THR A 223 -27.46 3.85 -3.65
N PHE A 224 -26.31 3.42 -3.14
CA PHE A 224 -25.09 3.20 -3.90
C PHE A 224 -24.83 1.71 -4.00
N THR A 225 -24.38 1.24 -5.15
CA THR A 225 -24.13 -0.18 -5.40
C THR A 225 -22.79 -0.36 -6.09
N VAL A 226 -22.05 -1.40 -5.69
CA VAL A 226 -20.86 -1.89 -6.35
C VAL A 226 -21.10 -3.33 -6.80
N THR A 227 -20.54 -3.70 -7.95
CA THR A 227 -20.49 -5.09 -8.40
C THR A 227 -19.03 -5.50 -8.50
N ALA A 228 -18.69 -6.63 -7.87
CA ALA A 228 -17.33 -7.15 -7.90
C ALA A 228 -17.34 -8.68 -7.93
N GLU A 229 -16.27 -9.26 -8.45
CA GLU A 229 -16.05 -10.69 -8.56
C GLU A 229 -14.69 -11.07 -8.00
N SER A 230 -14.60 -12.22 -7.33
CA SER A 230 -13.32 -12.86 -7.00
C SER A 230 -12.89 -13.74 -8.16
N ILE A 231 -11.78 -13.38 -8.82
CA ILE A 231 -11.26 -14.13 -9.98
C ILE A 231 -10.41 -15.34 -9.59
N ASP A 232 -10.05 -15.44 -8.33
CA ASP A 232 -9.21 -16.51 -7.76
C ASP A 232 -9.99 -17.48 -6.86
N GLY A 233 -11.31 -17.26 -6.70
CA GLY A 233 -12.17 -18.05 -5.82
C GLY A 233 -12.07 -17.68 -4.34
N GLY A 234 -11.51 -16.53 -4.01
CA GLY A 234 -11.53 -15.98 -2.66
C GLY A 234 -12.91 -15.44 -2.26
N THR A 235 -13.03 -15.03 -1.02
CA THR A 235 -14.27 -14.47 -0.45
C THR A 235 -14.23 -12.95 -0.48
N LEU A 236 -15.28 -12.31 -1.03
CA LEU A 236 -15.40 -10.86 -1.05
C LEU A 236 -16.08 -10.33 0.21
N SER A 237 -15.56 -9.21 0.71
CA SER A 237 -16.21 -8.39 1.73
C SER A 237 -16.17 -6.92 1.31
N TYR A 238 -17.08 -6.11 1.91
CA TYR A 238 -17.32 -4.73 1.52
C TYR A 238 -17.26 -3.81 2.75
N GLN A 239 -16.80 -2.58 2.57
CA GLN A 239 -16.88 -1.53 3.57
C GLN A 239 -17.11 -0.19 2.86
N TRP A 240 -18.28 0.41 3.06
CA TRP A 240 -18.56 1.74 2.54
C TRP A 240 -17.92 2.82 3.41
N GLN A 241 -17.46 3.85 2.72
CA GLN A 241 -16.87 5.05 3.30
C GLN A 241 -17.57 6.29 2.74
N LYS A 242 -17.57 7.37 3.53
CA LYS A 242 -18.03 8.69 3.09
C LYS A 242 -17.02 9.78 3.39
N ALA A 243 -16.99 10.81 2.55
CA ALA A 243 -16.25 12.05 2.76
C ALA A 243 -17.21 13.24 2.60
N VAL A 244 -17.31 14.08 3.62
CA VAL A 244 -18.19 15.25 3.65
C VAL A 244 -17.37 16.51 3.41
N GLY A 245 -17.85 17.40 2.54
CA GLY A 245 -17.24 18.70 2.32
C GLY A 245 -15.80 18.67 1.80
N GLY A 246 -15.40 17.63 1.06
CA GLY A 246 -14.03 17.46 0.57
C GLY A 246 -13.03 16.95 1.60
N GLY A 247 -13.51 16.49 2.77
CA GLY A 247 -12.69 15.89 3.82
C GLY A 247 -12.21 14.48 3.47
N THR A 248 -11.55 13.82 4.42
CA THR A 248 -11.07 12.44 4.29
C THR A 248 -12.19 11.42 4.34
N PHE A 249 -12.00 10.28 3.67
CA PHE A 249 -12.95 9.17 3.72
C PHE A 249 -12.92 8.47 5.07
N ALA A 250 -14.10 8.33 5.70
CA ALA A 250 -14.29 7.59 6.94
C ALA A 250 -15.25 6.41 6.75
N ASN A 251 -14.98 5.31 7.46
CA ASN A 251 -15.85 4.12 7.41
C ASN A 251 -17.25 4.44 7.93
N ILE A 252 -18.26 3.92 7.23
CA ILE A 252 -19.65 3.96 7.67
C ILE A 252 -19.93 2.68 8.46
N SER A 253 -20.21 2.81 9.75
CA SER A 253 -20.47 1.65 10.63
C SER A 253 -21.62 0.80 10.10
N GLY A 254 -21.40 -0.53 10.00
CA GLY A 254 -22.39 -1.49 9.56
C GLY A 254 -22.67 -1.52 8.05
N ALA A 255 -21.98 -0.70 7.24
CA ALA A 255 -22.15 -0.66 5.79
C ALA A 255 -21.23 -1.67 5.09
N ASN A 256 -21.51 -2.98 5.26
CA ASN A 256 -20.63 -4.09 4.86
C ASN A 256 -21.22 -4.94 3.71
N SER A 257 -22.16 -4.42 2.94
CA SER A 257 -22.78 -5.11 1.80
C SER A 257 -22.37 -4.46 0.48
N ALA A 258 -22.56 -5.16 -0.64
CA ALA A 258 -22.35 -4.61 -1.98
C ALA A 258 -23.24 -3.39 -2.30
N SER A 259 -24.29 -3.17 -1.53
CA SER A 259 -25.18 -2.02 -1.63
C SER A 259 -25.25 -1.30 -0.28
N TYR A 260 -25.20 0.03 -0.32
CA TYR A 260 -25.38 0.90 0.84
C TYR A 260 -26.50 1.89 0.59
N GLN A 261 -27.42 1.99 1.53
CA GLN A 261 -28.51 2.98 1.52
C GLN A 261 -28.26 4.00 2.65
N THR A 262 -28.36 5.29 2.31
CA THR A 262 -28.26 6.37 3.30
C THR A 262 -29.48 6.39 4.23
N ALA A 263 -29.35 7.03 5.36
CA ALA A 263 -30.52 7.55 6.08
C ALA A 263 -31.27 8.57 5.21
N ALA A 264 -32.43 9.03 5.65
CA ALA A 264 -33.14 10.13 5.00
C ALA A 264 -32.21 11.34 4.90
N THR A 265 -32.01 11.86 3.68
CA THR A 265 -31.02 12.91 3.39
C THR A 265 -31.52 14.27 3.86
N VAL A 266 -30.58 15.13 4.24
CA VAL A 266 -30.83 16.54 4.54
C VAL A 266 -30.00 17.43 3.60
N ALA A 267 -30.35 18.69 3.47
CA ALA A 267 -29.63 19.62 2.58
C ALA A 267 -28.11 19.68 2.84
N GLY A 268 -27.67 19.44 4.07
CA GLY A 268 -26.25 19.41 4.43
C GLY A 268 -25.49 18.16 3.92
N ASP A 269 -26.18 17.15 3.40
CA ASP A 269 -25.57 15.96 2.80
C ASP A 269 -25.20 16.17 1.32
N ASP A 270 -25.61 17.29 0.72
CA ASP A 270 -25.30 17.62 -0.67
C ASP A 270 -23.79 17.69 -0.90
N GLY A 271 -23.32 17.11 -2.00
CA GLY A 271 -21.91 17.02 -2.34
C GLY A 271 -21.11 15.97 -1.57
N THR A 272 -21.73 15.18 -0.67
CA THR A 272 -21.03 14.07 0.03
C THR A 272 -20.61 13.00 -0.96
N LEU A 273 -19.35 12.56 -0.84
CA LEU A 273 -18.78 11.50 -1.65
C LEU A 273 -18.87 10.15 -0.93
N TYR A 274 -19.22 9.10 -1.68
CA TYR A 274 -19.29 7.72 -1.20
C TYR A 274 -18.40 6.82 -2.04
N ARG A 275 -17.66 5.91 -1.40
CA ARG A 275 -16.91 4.84 -2.07
C ARG A 275 -17.01 3.56 -1.29
N CYS A 276 -16.72 2.43 -1.94
CA CYS A 276 -16.66 1.12 -1.32
C CYS A 276 -15.23 0.58 -1.35
N LEU A 277 -14.76 0.07 -0.23
CA LEU A 277 -13.60 -0.80 -0.17
C LEU A 277 -14.07 -2.23 -0.39
N VAL A 278 -13.55 -2.89 -1.42
CA VAL A 278 -13.84 -4.29 -1.73
C VAL A 278 -12.59 -5.09 -1.39
N THR A 279 -12.72 -6.07 -0.51
CA THR A 279 -11.62 -6.93 -0.06
C THR A 279 -11.85 -8.34 -0.53
N ASN A 280 -10.84 -8.93 -1.19
CA ASN A 280 -10.80 -10.35 -1.51
C ASN A 280 -9.90 -11.07 -0.51
N THR A 281 -10.40 -12.15 0.09
CA THR A 281 -9.66 -12.96 1.07
C THR A 281 -9.56 -14.41 0.58
N LYS A 282 -8.33 -14.94 0.54
CA LYS A 282 -8.03 -16.30 0.15
C LYS A 282 -6.79 -16.83 0.87
N GLY A 283 -6.87 -18.03 1.46
CA GLY A 283 -5.74 -18.66 2.16
C GLY A 283 -5.19 -17.80 3.30
N GLY A 284 -6.07 -17.12 4.05
CA GLY A 284 -5.65 -16.22 5.12
C GLY A 284 -5.01 -14.90 4.66
N LEU A 285 -4.89 -14.64 3.36
CA LEU A 285 -4.40 -13.38 2.81
C LEU A 285 -5.56 -12.53 2.30
N SER A 286 -5.45 -11.22 2.45
CA SER A 286 -6.46 -10.27 2.00
C SER A 286 -5.85 -9.15 1.16
N VAL A 287 -6.53 -8.77 0.10
CA VAL A 287 -6.19 -7.61 -0.72
C VAL A 287 -7.43 -6.74 -0.94
N THR A 288 -7.26 -5.44 -0.81
CA THR A 288 -8.36 -4.47 -0.87
C THR A 288 -8.18 -3.51 -2.03
N THR A 289 -9.24 -3.29 -2.78
CA THR A 289 -9.33 -2.30 -3.85
C THR A 289 -10.47 -1.33 -3.56
N SER A 290 -10.22 -0.03 -3.72
CA SER A 290 -11.27 0.99 -3.56
C SER A 290 -11.98 1.25 -4.88
N THR A 291 -13.30 1.47 -4.83
CA THR A 291 -14.06 2.00 -5.98
C THR A 291 -13.71 3.48 -6.24
N VAL A 292 -14.08 3.98 -7.41
CA VAL A 292 -14.20 5.43 -7.61
C VAL A 292 -15.25 6.00 -6.66
N ALA A 293 -15.12 7.28 -6.33
CA ALA A 293 -16.09 7.97 -5.48
C ALA A 293 -17.33 8.36 -6.30
N ALA A 294 -18.50 8.18 -5.70
CA ALA A 294 -19.80 8.59 -6.24
C ALA A 294 -20.37 9.73 -5.40
N MET A 295 -20.87 10.78 -6.05
CA MET A 295 -21.39 11.96 -5.38
C MET A 295 -22.89 11.84 -5.12
N LEU A 296 -23.32 12.23 -3.91
CA LEU A 296 -24.70 12.45 -3.56
C LEU A 296 -25.09 13.89 -3.89
N THR A 297 -26.20 14.06 -4.62
CA THR A 297 -26.81 15.36 -4.85
C THR A 297 -28.17 15.39 -4.16
N VAL A 298 -28.39 16.40 -3.30
CA VAL A 298 -29.69 16.59 -2.61
C VAL A 298 -30.36 17.82 -3.18
N ALA A 299 -31.44 17.58 -3.92
CA ALA A 299 -32.27 18.67 -4.42
C ALA A 299 -33.07 19.29 -3.27
N GLY A 300 -32.99 20.63 -3.19
CA GLY A 300 -33.69 21.43 -2.20
C GLY A 300 -35.18 21.56 -2.51
#